data_878cf83d77df4450c4b3f1d47904ba1a
#
_entry.id   878cf83d77df4450c4b3f1d47904ba1a
#
_cell.length_a   1.000
_cell.length_b   1.000
_cell.length_c   1.000
_cell.angle_alpha   90.00
_cell.angle_beta   90.00
_cell.angle_gamma   90.00
#
_symmetry.space_group_name_H-M   'P 1'
#
loop_
_entity.id
_entity.type
_entity.pdbx_description
1 polymer ?
#
loop_
_entity_poly.entity_id
_entity_poly.type
_entity_poly.pdbx_seq_one_letter_code
_entity_poly.pdbx_strand_id
1 'polypeptide(L)'
;MKKLLFIIVSIATVGLFLIGMKPKINPFVSAFDKDGYVTFSGSGMNFLFDTGANITLLYADTVPESFYPFMQADAKDIAGNDFSVKKYFSFYTCLGNIEGNLWTVILLPRRFQWQHIHGVIGTDMIDRCNWLLDFEEGTISNVHPFVSGTPDMVLRYKKERGLYYVEEMELNGVKCSHVLIDTGYDRSDFLLPKQDIEQMSDACFLKKDTCYGFMDAGSVITVYEVAQGKVNQKLFKNVTLATLASRRTIGISFFKRFSQVVLDTRQQEIRCYCLNE
;
A
#
# COMPACT_ATOMS: atom_id res chain seq x y z
N MET A 1 47.37 6.32 16.29
CA MET A 1 46.77 7.15 15.23
C MET A 1 46.51 6.38 13.93
N LYS A 2 47.50 5.77 13.29
CA LYS A 2 47.29 5.06 11.97
C LYS A 2 46.21 3.99 11.99
N LYS A 3 46.13 3.15 13.05
CA LYS A 3 45.08 2.11 13.18
C LYS A 3 43.67 2.69 13.32
N LEU A 4 43.52 3.79 14.07
CA LEU A 4 42.21 4.44 14.25
C LEU A 4 41.73 5.08 12.95
N LEU A 5 42.64 5.73 12.21
CA LEU A 5 42.35 6.32 10.91
C LEU A 5 41.93 5.27 9.89
N PHE A 6 42.57 4.08 9.88
CA PHE A 6 42.20 2.96 9.00
C PHE A 6 40.83 2.44 9.31
N ILE A 7 40.46 2.30 10.60
CA ILE A 7 39.13 1.86 11.02
C ILE A 7 38.05 2.88 10.59
N ILE A 8 38.31 4.19 10.80
CA ILE A 8 37.36 5.25 10.40
C ILE A 8 37.16 5.28 8.89
N VAL A 9 38.24 5.17 8.10
CA VAL A 9 38.17 5.13 6.63
C VAL A 9 37.41 3.87 6.17
N SER A 10 37.67 2.70 6.78
CA SER A 10 36.98 1.46 6.45
C SER A 10 35.48 1.57 6.77
N ILE A 11 35.09 2.11 7.91
CA ILE A 11 33.69 2.32 8.28
C ILE A 11 33.01 3.32 7.33
N ALA A 12 33.69 4.41 6.97
CA ALA A 12 33.16 5.40 6.03
C ALA A 12 33.00 4.82 4.61
N THR A 13 33.96 4.00 4.17
CA THR A 13 33.89 3.33 2.85
C THR A 13 32.77 2.29 2.79
N VAL A 14 32.63 1.49 3.85
CA VAL A 14 31.50 0.55 3.97
C VAL A 14 30.19 1.31 4.04
N GLY A 15 30.10 2.39 4.81
CA GLY A 15 28.89 3.23 4.91
C GLY A 15 28.52 3.85 3.55
N LEU A 16 29.48 4.39 2.79
CA LEU A 16 29.25 4.92 1.44
C LEU A 16 28.84 3.83 0.44
N PHE A 17 29.46 2.65 0.52
CA PHE A 17 29.09 1.50 -0.31
C PHE A 17 27.66 1.04 -0.02
N LEU A 18 27.27 0.98 1.26
CA LEU A 18 25.93 0.59 1.69
C LEU A 18 24.84 1.61 1.27
N ILE A 19 25.15 2.92 1.29
CA ILE A 19 24.23 3.97 0.83
C ILE A 19 23.97 3.90 -0.67
N GLY A 20 24.94 3.40 -1.45
CA GLY A 20 24.79 3.18 -2.91
C GLY A 20 23.96 1.94 -3.30
N MET A 21 23.77 1.00 -2.38
CA MET A 21 23.08 -0.29 -2.65
C MET A 21 21.58 -0.16 -2.36
N LYS A 22 20.84 0.50 -3.24
CA LYS A 22 19.37 0.55 -3.13
C LYS A 22 18.76 -0.75 -3.64
N PRO A 23 17.70 -1.28 -2.98
CA PRO A 23 16.89 -2.36 -3.54
C PRO A 23 16.49 -2.05 -4.98
N LYS A 24 16.64 -3.02 -5.86
CA LYS A 24 16.28 -2.91 -7.27
C LYS A 24 15.09 -3.82 -7.53
N ILE A 25 14.11 -3.30 -8.24
CA ILE A 25 13.00 -4.10 -8.74
C ILE A 25 13.25 -4.34 -10.21
N ASN A 26 13.35 -5.62 -10.58
CA ASN A 26 13.50 -6.00 -11.99
C ASN A 26 12.19 -5.72 -12.73
N PRO A 27 12.25 -5.40 -14.03
CA PRO A 27 11.05 -5.28 -14.84
C PRO A 27 10.22 -6.56 -14.82
N PHE A 28 8.94 -6.46 -14.54
CA PHE A 28 8.00 -7.59 -14.59
C PHE A 28 6.57 -7.16 -14.90
N VAL A 29 5.77 -8.13 -15.33
CA VAL A 29 4.32 -8.08 -15.41
C VAL A 29 3.79 -9.29 -14.66
N SER A 30 2.79 -9.11 -13.82
CA SER A 30 2.15 -10.18 -13.06
C SER A 30 0.65 -10.06 -13.15
N ALA A 31 -0.05 -11.19 -13.31
CA ALA A 31 -1.50 -11.21 -13.24
C ALA A 31 -1.98 -11.18 -11.77
N PHE A 32 -3.15 -10.59 -11.54
CA PHE A 32 -3.88 -10.64 -10.29
C PHE A 32 -5.37 -10.92 -10.53
N ASP A 33 -6.07 -11.35 -9.49
CA ASP A 33 -7.52 -11.52 -9.55
C ASP A 33 -8.21 -10.15 -9.56
N LYS A 34 -8.97 -9.84 -10.61
CA LYS A 34 -9.66 -8.55 -10.78
C LYS A 34 -10.65 -8.25 -9.65
N ASP A 35 -11.29 -9.29 -9.14
CA ASP A 35 -12.26 -9.20 -8.03
C ASP A 35 -11.59 -9.21 -6.66
N GLY A 36 -10.33 -9.64 -6.60
CA GLY A 36 -9.51 -9.73 -5.40
C GLY A 36 -8.64 -8.51 -5.14
N TYR A 37 -7.62 -8.73 -4.34
CA TYR A 37 -6.58 -7.73 -4.08
C TYR A 37 -5.57 -7.68 -5.22
N VAL A 38 -4.91 -6.54 -5.37
CA VAL A 38 -3.75 -6.44 -6.26
C VAL A 38 -2.61 -7.24 -5.65
N THR A 39 -2.31 -8.36 -6.28
CA THR A 39 -1.21 -9.25 -5.88
C THR A 39 -0.27 -9.45 -7.05
N PHE A 40 0.95 -9.84 -6.76
CA PHE A 40 1.85 -10.32 -7.78
C PHE A 40 2.58 -11.58 -7.31
N SER A 41 2.86 -12.45 -8.26
CA SER A 41 3.48 -13.73 -8.02
C SER A 41 4.94 -13.73 -8.49
N GLY A 42 5.81 -14.33 -7.72
CA GLY A 42 7.19 -14.55 -8.10
C GLY A 42 7.82 -15.66 -7.28
N SER A 43 8.57 -16.55 -7.94
CA SER A 43 9.25 -17.71 -7.31
C SER A 43 8.31 -18.59 -6.45
N GLY A 44 7.04 -18.77 -6.89
CA GLY A 44 6.03 -19.56 -6.18
C GLY A 44 5.44 -18.87 -4.94
N MET A 45 5.70 -17.59 -4.73
CA MET A 45 5.14 -16.79 -3.67
C MET A 45 4.22 -15.71 -4.20
N ASN A 46 3.15 -15.40 -3.46
CA ASN A 46 2.22 -14.33 -3.77
C ASN A 46 2.39 -13.20 -2.75
N PHE A 47 2.46 -11.98 -3.24
CA PHE A 47 2.62 -10.77 -2.43
C PHE A 47 1.46 -9.81 -2.66
N LEU A 48 0.92 -9.28 -1.58
CA LEU A 48 -0.04 -8.17 -1.64
C LEU A 48 0.70 -6.87 -1.96
N PHE A 49 0.19 -6.08 -2.89
CA PHE A 49 0.65 -4.72 -3.17
C PHE A 49 -0.13 -3.74 -2.28
N ASP A 50 0.54 -3.17 -1.27
CA ASP A 50 -0.14 -2.44 -0.21
C ASP A 50 0.54 -1.09 0.07
N THR A 51 -0.08 -0.01 -0.37
CA THR A 51 0.36 1.37 -0.08
C THR A 51 0.00 1.84 1.33
N GLY A 52 -0.84 1.11 2.04
CA GLY A 52 -1.15 1.33 3.46
C GLY A 52 -0.11 0.74 4.42
N ALA A 53 0.82 -0.08 3.90
CA ALA A 53 1.96 -0.59 4.64
C ALA A 53 3.22 0.24 4.35
N ASN A 54 3.85 0.82 5.36
CA ASN A 54 5.07 1.60 5.18
C ASN A 54 6.35 0.76 5.12
N ILE A 55 6.25 -0.52 5.43
CA ILE A 55 7.37 -1.48 5.42
C ILE A 55 6.88 -2.83 4.90
N THR A 56 7.72 -3.47 4.11
CA THR A 56 7.46 -4.82 3.61
C THR A 56 7.46 -5.84 4.75
N LEU A 57 6.50 -6.76 4.74
CA LEU A 57 6.42 -7.86 5.68
C LEU A 57 6.38 -9.22 4.97
N LEU A 58 6.89 -10.25 5.65
CA LEU A 58 6.88 -11.63 5.19
C LEU A 58 6.27 -12.52 6.27
N TYR A 59 5.50 -13.51 5.85
CA TYR A 59 4.99 -14.54 6.74
C TYR A 59 5.96 -15.72 6.78
N ALA A 60 6.61 -15.92 7.92
CA ALA A 60 7.58 -17.00 8.12
C ALA A 60 7.58 -17.47 9.57
N ASP A 61 7.58 -18.81 9.80
CA ASP A 61 7.67 -19.38 11.14
C ASP A 61 9.10 -19.41 11.67
N THR A 62 10.08 -19.37 10.79
CA THR A 62 11.50 -19.31 11.12
C THR A 62 12.15 -18.13 10.41
N VAL A 63 13.13 -17.53 11.07
CA VAL A 63 13.94 -16.47 10.46
C VAL A 63 14.83 -17.12 9.38
N PRO A 64 14.71 -16.74 8.10
CA PRO A 64 15.62 -17.23 7.07
C PRO A 64 17.07 -16.86 7.39
N GLU A 65 18.02 -17.71 7.02
CA GLU A 65 19.45 -17.52 7.34
C GLU A 65 20.04 -16.20 6.84
N SER A 66 19.46 -15.64 5.77
CA SER A 66 19.89 -14.34 5.20
C SER A 66 19.36 -13.12 5.96
N PHE A 67 18.52 -13.32 6.98
CA PHE A 67 17.90 -12.24 7.74
C PHE A 67 18.48 -12.15 9.15
N TYR A 68 18.92 -10.95 9.50
CA TYR A 68 19.54 -10.65 10.80
C TYR A 68 18.63 -9.72 11.60
N PRO A 69 18.44 -9.98 12.90
CA PRO A 69 17.63 -9.11 13.74
C PRO A 69 18.28 -7.72 13.78
N PHE A 70 17.47 -6.68 13.58
CA PHE A 70 17.96 -5.31 13.49
C PHE A 70 17.46 -4.45 14.65
N MET A 71 16.15 -4.37 14.83
CA MET A 71 15.51 -3.57 15.86
C MET A 71 14.10 -4.04 16.16
N GLN A 72 13.58 -3.63 17.32
CA GLN A 72 12.17 -3.71 17.63
C GLN A 72 11.51 -2.37 17.26
N ALA A 73 10.29 -2.41 16.77
CA ALA A 73 9.52 -1.22 16.42
C ALA A 73 8.05 -1.41 16.78
N ASP A 74 7.39 -0.31 17.06
CA ASP A 74 5.95 -0.29 17.23
C ASP A 74 5.28 -0.10 15.88
N ALA A 75 4.18 -0.81 15.67
CA ALA A 75 3.34 -0.73 14.48
C ALA A 75 1.87 -0.58 14.89
N LYS A 76 1.06 -0.06 13.98
CA LYS A 76 -0.39 0.05 14.14
C LYS A 76 -1.10 -0.66 13.00
N ASP A 77 -2.16 -1.37 13.32
CA ASP A 77 -3.06 -1.92 12.30
C ASP A 77 -4.08 -0.86 11.82
N ILE A 78 -4.93 -1.25 10.88
CA ILE A 78 -5.98 -0.38 10.34
C ILE A 78 -7.01 0.06 11.40
N ALA A 79 -7.22 -0.76 12.43
CA ALA A 79 -8.12 -0.45 13.56
C ALA A 79 -7.47 0.49 14.59
N GLY A 80 -6.16 0.77 14.46
CA GLY A 80 -5.40 1.61 15.37
C GLY A 80 -4.81 0.88 16.57
N ASN A 81 -4.85 -0.47 16.58
CA ASN A 81 -4.23 -1.25 17.64
C ASN A 81 -2.70 -1.18 17.54
N ASP A 82 -2.06 -0.90 18.66
CA ASP A 82 -0.60 -0.90 18.77
C ASP A 82 -0.07 -2.31 19.03
N PHE A 83 1.00 -2.67 18.36
CA PHE A 83 1.72 -3.92 18.61
C PHE A 83 3.21 -3.76 18.30
N SER A 84 4.02 -4.57 18.94
CA SER A 84 5.46 -4.54 18.76
C SER A 84 5.90 -5.62 17.78
N VAL A 85 6.73 -5.22 16.81
CA VAL A 85 7.27 -6.09 15.77
C VAL A 85 8.79 -6.08 15.77
N LYS A 86 9.38 -7.20 15.38
CA LYS A 86 10.83 -7.28 15.13
C LYS A 86 11.10 -6.96 13.66
N LYS A 87 12.01 -6.04 13.43
CA LYS A 87 12.56 -5.76 12.10
C LYS A 87 13.84 -6.55 11.91
N TYR A 88 13.98 -7.06 10.72
CA TYR A 88 15.16 -7.80 10.27
C TYR A 88 15.74 -7.08 9.06
N PHE A 89 17.03 -7.18 8.88
CA PHE A 89 17.67 -6.76 7.64
C PHE A 89 18.30 -7.96 6.93
N SER A 90 18.40 -7.87 5.62
CA SER A 90 19.18 -8.79 4.81
C SER A 90 20.16 -8.02 3.96
N PHE A 91 21.39 -8.54 3.83
CA PHE A 91 22.37 -7.97 2.90
C PHE A 91 21.95 -8.17 1.45
N TYR A 92 21.27 -9.26 1.16
CA TYR A 92 20.70 -9.55 -0.15
C TYR A 92 19.46 -10.44 0.03
N THR A 93 18.38 -10.04 -0.60
CA THR A 93 17.13 -10.82 -0.61
C THR A 93 16.56 -10.80 -2.01
N CYS A 94 16.08 -11.96 -2.47
CA CYS A 94 15.32 -12.11 -3.69
C CYS A 94 13.92 -12.64 -3.32
N LEU A 95 12.90 -11.88 -3.60
CA LEU A 95 11.50 -12.25 -3.44
C LEU A 95 10.81 -12.16 -4.80
N GLY A 96 10.85 -13.26 -5.53
CA GLY A 96 10.37 -13.28 -6.90
C GLY A 96 11.19 -12.34 -7.79
N ASN A 97 10.54 -11.34 -8.36
CA ASN A 97 11.18 -10.33 -9.21
C ASN A 97 11.74 -9.13 -8.43
N ILE A 98 11.65 -9.15 -7.11
CA ILE A 98 12.18 -8.11 -6.25
C ILE A 98 13.52 -8.57 -5.69
N GLU A 99 14.58 -7.90 -6.11
CA GLU A 99 15.93 -8.09 -5.59
C GLU A 99 16.34 -6.88 -4.76
N GLY A 100 16.87 -7.11 -3.59
CA GLY A 100 17.26 -6.03 -2.70
C GLY A 100 18.54 -6.30 -1.93
N ASN A 101 19.39 -5.29 -1.85
CA ASN A 101 20.52 -5.26 -0.93
C ASN A 101 20.14 -4.36 0.27
N LEU A 102 20.56 -4.76 1.48
CA LEU A 102 20.26 -4.03 2.72
C LEU A 102 18.77 -3.75 2.91
N TRP A 103 18.00 -4.76 2.70
CA TRP A 103 16.56 -4.65 2.81
C TRP A 103 16.10 -4.92 4.24
N THR A 104 15.22 -4.07 4.75
CA THR A 104 14.57 -4.29 6.05
C THR A 104 13.16 -4.82 5.84
N VAL A 105 12.80 -5.86 6.59
CA VAL A 105 11.47 -6.47 6.56
C VAL A 105 10.97 -6.73 7.97
N ILE A 106 9.66 -6.82 8.12
CA ILE A 106 9.02 -7.40 9.30
C ILE A 106 8.77 -8.87 9.01
N LEU A 107 9.11 -9.76 9.95
CA LEU A 107 8.71 -11.17 9.88
C LEU A 107 7.56 -11.41 10.84
N LEU A 108 6.48 -11.98 10.33
CA LEU A 108 5.34 -12.41 11.11
C LEU A 108 5.17 -13.92 11.01
N PRO A 109 4.74 -14.60 12.10
CA PRO A 109 4.42 -16.01 12.05
C PRO A 109 3.38 -16.35 10.98
N ARG A 110 3.52 -17.49 10.31
CA ARG A 110 2.58 -17.94 9.27
C ARG A 110 1.13 -18.09 9.75
N ARG A 111 0.90 -18.29 11.04
CA ARG A 111 -0.45 -18.32 11.61
C ARG A 111 -1.25 -17.04 11.36
N PHE A 112 -0.57 -15.92 11.04
CA PHE A 112 -1.18 -14.64 10.63
C PHE A 112 -1.26 -14.49 9.11
N GLN A 113 -0.78 -15.51 8.36
CA GLN A 113 -0.82 -15.50 6.92
C GLN A 113 -2.27 -15.51 6.44
N TRP A 114 -2.61 -14.47 5.68
CA TRP A 114 -3.93 -14.33 5.12
C TRP A 114 -4.01 -15.07 3.78
N GLN A 115 -4.90 -16.08 3.68
CA GLN A 115 -5.10 -16.90 2.49
C GLN A 115 -3.78 -17.46 1.92
N HIS A 116 -3.51 -17.21 0.64
CA HIS A 116 -2.29 -17.63 -0.07
C HIS A 116 -1.24 -16.50 -0.17
N ILE A 117 -1.37 -15.43 0.65
CA ILE A 117 -0.44 -14.30 0.66
C ILE A 117 0.78 -14.66 1.50
N HIS A 118 1.97 -14.65 0.89
CA HIS A 118 3.24 -14.97 1.54
C HIS A 118 3.90 -13.76 2.18
N GLY A 119 3.47 -12.56 1.79
CA GLY A 119 3.95 -11.30 2.32
C GLY A 119 3.20 -10.10 1.76
N VAL A 120 3.51 -8.94 2.29
CA VAL A 120 2.97 -7.66 1.84
C VAL A 120 4.13 -6.79 1.41
N ILE A 121 4.09 -6.27 0.20
CA ILE A 121 5.05 -5.31 -0.30
C ILE A 121 4.54 -3.92 0.03
N GLY A 122 5.27 -3.26 0.92
CA GLY A 122 4.97 -1.92 1.38
C GLY A 122 5.62 -0.83 0.56
N THR A 123 5.36 0.42 0.94
CA THR A 123 5.86 1.61 0.23
C THR A 123 7.37 1.73 0.22
N ASP A 124 8.08 1.10 1.16
CA ASP A 124 9.56 1.00 1.15
C ASP A 124 10.10 0.36 -0.13
N MET A 125 9.32 -0.53 -0.74
CA MET A 125 9.60 -1.16 -2.03
C MET A 125 8.82 -0.52 -3.18
N ILE A 126 7.54 -0.20 -2.98
CA ILE A 126 6.68 0.43 -4.01
C ILE A 126 7.31 1.71 -4.54
N ASP A 127 7.97 2.50 -3.69
CA ASP A 127 8.65 3.75 -4.05
C ASP A 127 9.83 3.61 -5.02
N ARG A 128 10.24 2.39 -5.34
CA ARG A 128 11.43 2.16 -6.17
C ARG A 128 11.20 2.36 -7.66
N CYS A 129 9.95 2.25 -8.11
CA CYS A 129 9.57 2.43 -9.51
C CYS A 129 8.15 2.95 -9.62
N ASN A 130 7.74 3.32 -10.83
CA ASN A 130 6.36 3.59 -11.16
C ASN A 130 5.63 2.29 -11.46
N TRP A 131 4.33 2.28 -11.26
CA TRP A 131 3.49 1.09 -11.40
C TRP A 131 2.28 1.37 -12.28
N LEU A 132 1.91 0.39 -13.09
CA LEU A 132 0.63 0.32 -13.78
C LEU A 132 -0.19 -0.80 -13.15
N LEU A 133 -1.35 -0.47 -12.64
CA LEU A 133 -2.41 -1.40 -12.27
C LEU A 133 -3.44 -1.38 -13.39
N ASP A 134 -3.51 -2.45 -14.16
CA ASP A 134 -4.46 -2.63 -15.25
C ASP A 134 -5.59 -3.53 -14.77
N PHE A 135 -6.71 -2.93 -14.40
CA PHE A 135 -7.88 -3.66 -13.90
C PHE A 135 -8.70 -4.28 -15.03
N GLU A 136 -8.55 -3.80 -16.25
CA GLU A 136 -9.20 -4.41 -17.42
C GLU A 136 -8.54 -5.74 -17.77
N GLU A 137 -7.20 -5.78 -17.80
CA GLU A 137 -6.42 -6.99 -18.07
C GLU A 137 -6.15 -7.83 -16.81
N GLY A 138 -6.33 -7.28 -15.61
CA GLY A 138 -6.00 -7.93 -14.35
C GLY A 138 -4.48 -8.09 -14.18
N THR A 139 -3.70 -7.06 -14.49
CA THR A 139 -2.24 -7.11 -14.39
C THR A 139 -1.64 -5.94 -13.63
N ILE A 140 -0.55 -6.21 -12.90
CA ILE A 140 0.32 -5.21 -12.31
C ILE A 140 1.69 -5.25 -13.01
N SER A 141 2.22 -4.08 -13.36
CA SER A 141 3.46 -3.95 -14.09
C SER A 141 4.27 -2.75 -13.64
N ASN A 142 5.59 -2.88 -13.68
CA ASN A 142 6.52 -1.75 -13.62
C ASN A 142 7.26 -1.54 -14.95
N VAL A 143 6.86 -2.25 -16.00
CA VAL A 143 7.37 -2.12 -17.35
C VAL A 143 6.49 -1.14 -18.11
N HIS A 144 7.09 -0.02 -18.55
CA HIS A 144 6.37 1.03 -19.28
C HIS A 144 5.07 1.51 -18.58
N PRO A 145 5.14 1.96 -17.31
CA PRO A 145 3.96 2.31 -16.51
C PRO A 145 3.33 3.64 -16.97
N PHE A 146 3.17 3.83 -18.28
CA PHE A 146 2.57 5.01 -18.89
C PHE A 146 1.39 4.60 -19.74
N VAL A 147 0.28 5.30 -19.54
CA VAL A 147 -0.93 5.18 -20.35
C VAL A 147 -1.02 6.41 -21.25
N SER A 148 -1.35 6.20 -22.51
CA SER A 148 -1.59 7.29 -23.46
C SER A 148 -2.94 7.97 -23.19
N GLY A 149 -2.99 9.28 -23.36
CA GLY A 149 -4.20 10.06 -23.18
C GLY A 149 -4.23 10.90 -21.91
N THR A 150 -5.35 11.60 -21.72
CA THR A 150 -5.57 12.43 -20.53
C THR A 150 -6.20 11.58 -19.43
N PRO A 151 -5.66 11.59 -18.22
CA PRO A 151 -6.29 10.88 -17.12
C PRO A 151 -7.65 11.49 -16.77
N ASP A 152 -8.59 10.63 -16.42
CA ASP A 152 -9.91 11.02 -15.92
C ASP A 152 -9.84 11.67 -14.55
N MET A 153 -8.87 11.23 -13.74
CA MET A 153 -8.60 11.78 -12.42
C MET A 153 -7.11 11.72 -12.10
N VAL A 154 -6.63 12.76 -11.39
CA VAL A 154 -5.28 12.79 -10.84
C VAL A 154 -5.39 13.09 -9.36
N LEU A 155 -4.83 12.22 -8.53
CA LEU A 155 -4.67 12.41 -7.09
C LEU A 155 -3.19 12.69 -6.81
N ARG A 156 -2.90 13.89 -6.32
CA ARG A 156 -1.56 14.25 -5.82
C ARG A 156 -1.44 13.88 -4.37
N TYR A 157 -0.31 13.29 -4.00
CA TYR A 157 -0.08 12.87 -2.62
C TYR A 157 1.25 13.37 -2.08
N LYS A 158 1.33 13.44 -0.76
CA LYS A 158 2.59 13.63 -0.02
C LYS A 158 2.95 12.35 0.72
N LYS A 159 4.25 12.18 0.94
CA LYS A 159 4.76 11.04 1.74
C LYS A 159 5.01 11.49 3.17
N GLU A 160 4.35 10.82 4.10
CA GLU A 160 4.54 11.02 5.53
C GLU A 160 4.81 9.68 6.21
N ARG A 161 5.98 9.55 6.85
CA ARG A 161 6.41 8.31 7.51
C ARG A 161 6.36 7.07 6.57
N GLY A 162 6.62 7.29 5.28
CA GLY A 162 6.57 6.25 4.25
C GLY A 162 5.17 5.98 3.66
N LEU A 163 4.11 6.54 4.17
CA LEU A 163 2.74 6.37 3.65
C LEU A 163 2.36 7.53 2.72
N TYR A 164 1.36 7.32 1.87
CA TYR A 164 0.89 8.27 0.88
C TYR A 164 -0.41 8.94 1.32
N TYR A 165 -0.41 10.25 1.43
CA TYR A 165 -1.58 11.03 1.85
C TYR A 165 -1.98 12.06 0.81
N VAL A 166 -3.23 12.03 0.38
CA VAL A 166 -3.87 13.16 -0.30
C VAL A 166 -4.13 14.23 0.75
N GLU A 167 -3.58 15.43 0.57
CA GLU A 167 -3.66 16.49 1.56
C GLU A 167 -5.10 16.97 1.77
N GLU A 168 -5.81 17.17 0.66
CA GLU A 168 -7.22 17.59 0.67
C GLU A 168 -7.94 16.97 -0.52
N MET A 169 -9.14 16.46 -0.27
CA MET A 169 -10.09 16.04 -1.29
C MET A 169 -11.51 16.39 -0.85
N GLU A 170 -12.39 16.57 -1.80
CA GLU A 170 -13.82 16.74 -1.54
C GLU A 170 -14.55 15.43 -1.85
N LEU A 171 -15.36 14.97 -0.92
CA LEU A 171 -16.24 13.81 -1.09
C LEU A 171 -17.66 14.23 -0.73
N ASN A 172 -18.54 14.32 -1.71
CA ASN A 172 -19.95 14.67 -1.56
C ASN A 172 -20.18 15.99 -0.80
N GLY A 173 -19.36 17.01 -1.07
CA GLY A 173 -19.39 18.32 -0.40
C GLY A 173 -18.66 18.35 0.95
N VAL A 174 -18.22 17.20 1.47
CA VAL A 174 -17.43 17.13 2.70
C VAL A 174 -15.94 17.21 2.36
N LYS A 175 -15.25 18.18 2.95
CA LYS A 175 -13.80 18.31 2.82
C LYS A 175 -13.08 17.30 3.71
N CYS A 176 -12.35 16.41 3.08
CA CYS A 176 -11.54 15.39 3.74
C CYS A 176 -10.06 15.76 3.62
N SER A 177 -9.40 15.98 4.73
CA SER A 177 -7.95 16.24 4.77
C SER A 177 -7.18 15.01 5.22
N HIS A 178 -5.92 14.91 4.78
CA HIS A 178 -4.98 13.88 5.20
C HIS A 178 -5.53 12.46 4.98
N VAL A 179 -5.89 12.17 3.73
CA VAL A 179 -6.54 10.92 3.32
C VAL A 179 -5.48 9.93 2.87
N LEU A 180 -5.34 8.81 3.59
CA LEU A 180 -4.40 7.74 3.27
C LEU A 180 -4.81 7.03 1.98
N ILE A 181 -3.86 6.71 1.13
CA ILE A 181 -4.04 5.81 0.00
C ILE A 181 -3.62 4.41 0.43
N ASP A 182 -4.55 3.46 0.42
CA ASP A 182 -4.36 2.12 0.98
C ASP A 182 -4.90 1.05 0.02
N THR A 183 -4.02 0.53 -0.83
CA THR A 183 -4.39 -0.52 -1.79
C THR A 183 -4.58 -1.89 -1.14
N GLY A 184 -4.22 -2.05 0.13
CA GLY A 184 -4.53 -3.21 0.95
C GLY A 184 -5.94 -3.19 1.56
N TYR A 185 -6.68 -2.09 1.45
CA TYR A 185 -8.06 -1.97 1.93
C TYR A 185 -9.08 -2.11 0.80
N ASP A 186 -10.01 -3.10 0.90
CA ASP A 186 -10.96 -3.47 -0.17
C ASP A 186 -12.45 -3.45 0.24
N ARG A 187 -12.77 -3.11 1.49
CA ARG A 187 -14.15 -3.25 2.00
C ARG A 187 -15.11 -2.16 1.55
N SER A 188 -14.57 -1.04 1.09
CA SER A 188 -15.33 0.09 0.52
C SER A 188 -14.40 0.98 -0.30
N ASP A 189 -14.96 1.91 -1.07
CA ASP A 189 -14.16 2.91 -1.78
C ASP A 189 -13.40 3.82 -0.82
N PHE A 190 -14.09 4.22 0.26
CA PHE A 190 -13.54 5.12 1.28
C PHE A 190 -13.82 4.60 2.69
N LEU A 191 -12.82 4.71 3.55
CA LEU A 191 -12.96 4.56 4.99
C LEU A 191 -12.91 5.96 5.61
N LEU A 192 -13.94 6.34 6.39
CA LEU A 192 -14.10 7.69 6.91
C LEU A 192 -14.50 7.65 8.39
N PRO A 193 -14.18 8.68 9.18
CA PRO A 193 -14.79 8.89 10.47
C PRO A 193 -16.32 9.00 10.33
N LYS A 194 -17.04 8.47 11.30
CA LYS A 194 -18.51 8.49 11.31
C LYS A 194 -19.08 9.90 11.12
N GLN A 195 -18.47 10.89 11.76
CA GLN A 195 -18.86 12.31 11.67
C GLN A 195 -18.77 12.88 10.24
N ASP A 196 -17.87 12.38 9.39
CA ASP A 196 -17.76 12.82 8.00
C ASP A 196 -18.94 12.25 7.19
N ILE A 197 -19.30 10.98 7.41
CA ILE A 197 -20.44 10.34 6.73
C ILE A 197 -21.78 10.98 7.18
N GLU A 198 -21.93 11.32 8.45
CA GLU A 198 -23.13 11.98 8.99
C GLU A 198 -23.39 13.36 8.37
N GLN A 199 -22.39 14.00 7.77
CA GLN A 199 -22.55 15.24 7.02
C GLN A 199 -23.08 15.02 5.59
N MET A 200 -23.06 13.77 5.10
CA MET A 200 -23.54 13.41 3.76
C MET A 200 -25.01 12.99 3.85
N SER A 201 -25.93 13.87 3.45
CA SER A 201 -27.39 13.66 3.61
C SER A 201 -27.95 12.47 2.82
N ASP A 202 -27.25 12.01 1.81
CA ASP A 202 -27.62 10.93 0.89
C ASP A 202 -26.88 9.61 1.15
N ALA A 203 -26.08 9.54 2.21
CA ALA A 203 -25.42 8.30 2.63
C ALA A 203 -26.44 7.37 3.32
N CYS A 204 -26.72 6.23 2.69
CA CYS A 204 -27.66 5.24 3.20
C CYS A 204 -26.91 4.04 3.77
N PHE A 205 -27.36 3.53 4.93
CA PHE A 205 -26.84 2.29 5.50
C PHE A 205 -26.98 1.14 4.51
N LEU A 206 -25.91 0.39 4.27
CA LEU A 206 -25.89 -0.77 3.39
C LEU A 206 -25.79 -2.08 4.20
N LYS A 207 -24.72 -2.22 4.99
CA LYS A 207 -24.45 -3.44 5.77
C LYS A 207 -23.46 -3.19 6.91
N LYS A 208 -23.34 -4.19 7.80
CA LYS A 208 -22.17 -4.36 8.65
C LYS A 208 -21.24 -5.39 8.03
N ASP A 209 -19.92 -5.17 8.18
CA ASP A 209 -18.88 -6.05 7.67
C ASP A 209 -17.73 -6.14 8.68
N THR A 210 -16.75 -6.99 8.43
CA THR A 210 -15.55 -7.10 9.26
C THR A 210 -14.31 -6.79 8.41
N CYS A 211 -13.52 -5.85 8.87
CA CYS A 211 -12.21 -5.53 8.31
C CYS A 211 -11.13 -6.21 9.13
N TYR A 212 -10.21 -6.90 8.50
CA TYR A 212 -9.09 -7.59 9.16
C TYR A 212 -7.79 -6.82 8.92
N GLY A 213 -7.05 -6.57 9.98
CA GLY A 213 -5.67 -6.13 9.89
C GLY A 213 -4.72 -7.32 9.66
N PHE A 214 -3.46 -7.05 9.43
CA PHE A 214 -2.45 -8.09 9.17
C PHE A 214 -2.08 -8.97 10.39
N MET A 215 -2.58 -8.67 11.59
CA MET A 215 -2.49 -9.51 12.79
C MET A 215 -3.78 -10.30 13.05
N ASP A 216 -4.66 -10.45 12.04
CA ASP A 216 -5.94 -11.15 12.13
C ASP A 216 -6.91 -10.58 13.19
N ALA A 217 -6.67 -9.34 13.62
CA ALA A 217 -7.59 -8.62 14.49
C ALA A 217 -8.75 -8.06 13.66
N GLY A 218 -9.89 -8.75 13.69
CA GLY A 218 -11.11 -8.30 13.02
C GLY A 218 -11.75 -7.11 13.73
N SER A 219 -12.10 -6.08 12.99
CA SER A 219 -12.86 -4.92 13.46
C SER A 219 -14.16 -4.79 12.69
N VAL A 220 -15.29 -4.63 13.42
CA VAL A 220 -16.60 -4.42 12.79
C VAL A 220 -16.64 -3.02 12.18
N ILE A 221 -16.94 -2.95 10.89
CA ILE A 221 -17.20 -1.72 10.17
C ILE A 221 -18.68 -1.61 9.80
N THR A 222 -19.16 -0.38 9.67
CA THR A 222 -20.48 -0.11 9.10
C THR A 222 -20.28 0.47 7.71
N VAL A 223 -20.90 -0.14 6.71
CA VAL A 223 -20.80 0.26 5.30
C VAL A 223 -22.07 1.01 4.91
N TYR A 224 -21.88 2.11 4.21
CA TYR A 224 -22.91 2.97 3.63
C TYR A 224 -22.73 3.04 2.12
N GLU A 225 -23.75 3.41 1.41
CA GLU A 225 -23.72 3.69 -0.02
C GLU A 225 -24.28 5.08 -0.31
N VAL A 226 -23.64 5.77 -1.25
CA VAL A 226 -24.11 6.99 -1.87
C VAL A 226 -24.38 6.70 -3.34
N ALA A 227 -25.65 6.77 -3.75
CA ALA A 227 -26.05 6.39 -5.11
C ALA A 227 -25.35 7.23 -6.20
N GLN A 228 -25.11 8.51 -5.94
CA GLN A 228 -24.33 9.41 -6.79
C GLN A 228 -23.38 10.24 -5.93
N GLY A 229 -22.15 9.78 -5.82
CA GLY A 229 -21.11 10.46 -5.05
C GLY A 229 -20.23 11.36 -5.93
N LYS A 230 -19.82 12.52 -5.41
CA LYS A 230 -18.83 13.38 -6.04
C LYS A 230 -17.48 13.20 -5.35
N VAL A 231 -16.44 12.97 -6.14
CA VAL A 231 -15.04 12.94 -5.67
C VAL A 231 -14.27 13.98 -6.48
N ASN A 232 -13.83 15.06 -5.84
CA ASN A 232 -13.15 16.20 -6.49
C ASN A 232 -13.90 16.68 -7.75
N GLN A 233 -15.20 16.94 -7.62
CA GLN A 233 -16.12 17.38 -8.69
C GLN A 233 -16.49 16.34 -9.75
N LYS A 234 -15.86 15.15 -9.77
CA LYS A 234 -16.23 14.04 -10.67
C LYS A 234 -17.34 13.19 -10.04
N LEU A 235 -18.34 12.84 -10.83
CA LEU A 235 -19.46 11.99 -10.40
C LEU A 235 -19.11 10.52 -10.54
N PHE A 236 -19.55 9.73 -9.54
CA PHE A 236 -19.44 8.28 -9.49
C PHE A 236 -20.76 7.70 -9.02
N LYS A 237 -21.16 6.55 -9.58
CA LYS A 237 -22.35 5.80 -9.12
C LYS A 237 -21.97 4.86 -7.98
N ASN A 238 -22.90 4.65 -7.06
CA ASN A 238 -22.81 3.64 -5.98
C ASN A 238 -21.49 3.70 -5.21
N VAL A 239 -21.12 4.89 -4.72
CA VAL A 239 -19.91 5.07 -3.92
C VAL A 239 -20.11 4.44 -2.56
N THR A 240 -19.22 3.52 -2.20
CA THR A 240 -19.26 2.83 -0.91
C THR A 240 -18.35 3.51 0.12
N LEU A 241 -18.91 3.73 1.31
CA LEU A 241 -18.24 4.36 2.44
C LEU A 241 -18.26 3.43 3.62
N ALA A 242 -17.20 3.33 4.40
CA ALA A 242 -17.22 2.59 5.65
C ALA A 242 -16.72 3.45 6.82
N THR A 243 -17.11 3.09 8.04
CA THR A 243 -16.61 3.76 9.23
C THR A 243 -15.73 2.83 10.06
N LEU A 244 -14.54 3.31 10.40
CA LEU A 244 -13.66 2.68 11.38
C LEU A 244 -12.75 3.75 12.00
N ALA A 245 -12.83 3.96 13.31
CA ALA A 245 -12.00 4.92 14.05
C ALA A 245 -11.99 6.34 13.43
N SER A 246 -10.86 7.03 13.50
CA SER A 246 -10.69 8.42 13.03
C SER A 246 -9.89 8.55 11.72
N ARG A 247 -9.63 7.45 11.05
CA ARG A 247 -8.79 7.42 9.84
C ARG A 247 -9.63 7.70 8.59
N ARG A 248 -9.08 8.48 7.67
CA ARG A 248 -9.60 8.65 6.30
C ARG A 248 -8.72 7.88 5.35
N THR A 249 -9.33 7.05 4.50
CA THR A 249 -8.59 6.16 3.59
C THR A 249 -9.31 6.06 2.25
N ILE A 250 -8.56 6.02 1.16
CA ILE A 250 -9.02 5.62 -0.18
C ILE A 250 -8.58 4.18 -0.37
N GLY A 251 -9.54 3.27 -0.53
CA GLY A 251 -9.28 1.84 -0.74
C GLY A 251 -9.07 1.46 -2.20
N ILE A 252 -8.62 0.22 -2.43
CA ILE A 252 -8.43 -0.33 -3.78
C ILE A 252 -9.75 -0.39 -4.56
N SER A 253 -10.89 -0.55 -3.89
CA SER A 253 -12.22 -0.56 -4.51
C SER A 253 -12.49 0.71 -5.31
N PHE A 254 -12.04 1.88 -4.82
CA PHE A 254 -12.14 3.13 -5.58
C PHE A 254 -11.32 3.10 -6.87
N PHE A 255 -10.10 2.59 -6.81
CA PHE A 255 -9.23 2.53 -7.99
C PHE A 255 -9.71 1.53 -9.04
N LYS A 256 -10.38 0.46 -8.64
CA LYS A 256 -11.02 -0.53 -9.54
C LYS A 256 -12.15 0.05 -10.40
N ARG A 257 -12.61 1.27 -10.10
CA ARG A 257 -13.57 2.00 -10.95
C ARG A 257 -12.97 2.49 -12.27
N PHE A 258 -11.66 2.41 -12.40
CA PHE A 258 -10.92 2.79 -13.60
C PHE A 258 -10.33 1.55 -14.25
N SER A 259 -10.25 1.53 -15.59
CA SER A 259 -9.60 0.43 -16.29
C SER A 259 -8.10 0.38 -15.97
N GLN A 260 -7.46 1.54 -15.83
CA GLN A 260 -6.03 1.63 -15.61
C GLN A 260 -5.68 2.71 -14.58
N VAL A 261 -4.76 2.38 -13.69
CA VAL A 261 -4.24 3.30 -12.67
C VAL A 261 -2.72 3.29 -12.69
N VAL A 262 -2.12 4.46 -12.89
CA VAL A 262 -0.67 4.65 -12.82
C VAL A 262 -0.31 5.28 -11.49
N LEU A 263 0.49 4.58 -10.70
CA LEU A 263 1.14 5.14 -9.52
C LEU A 263 2.51 5.69 -9.95
N ASP A 264 2.59 7.00 -10.14
CA ASP A 264 3.83 7.70 -10.43
C ASP A 264 4.52 8.14 -9.13
N THR A 265 5.41 7.31 -8.64
CA THR A 265 6.11 7.53 -7.36
C THR A 265 7.11 8.70 -7.43
N ARG A 266 7.55 9.06 -8.64
CA ARG A 266 8.50 10.17 -8.85
C ARG A 266 7.79 11.52 -8.84
N GLN A 267 6.60 11.60 -9.47
CA GLN A 267 5.78 12.81 -9.49
C GLN A 267 4.87 12.91 -8.26
N GLN A 268 4.76 11.84 -7.46
CA GLN A 268 3.83 11.71 -6.33
C GLN A 268 2.38 11.92 -6.78
N GLU A 269 2.01 11.23 -7.85
CA GLU A 269 0.68 11.29 -8.45
C GLU A 269 0.12 9.88 -8.67
N ILE A 270 -1.18 9.74 -8.48
CA ILE A 270 -1.96 8.60 -9.00
C ILE A 270 -2.81 9.13 -10.14
N ARG A 271 -2.63 8.57 -11.33
CA ARG A 271 -3.38 8.92 -12.53
C ARG A 271 -4.32 7.78 -12.88
N CYS A 272 -5.61 8.06 -12.92
CA CYS A 272 -6.66 7.10 -13.21
C CYS A 272 -7.24 7.35 -14.60
N TYR A 273 -7.37 6.30 -15.40
CA TYR A 273 -7.78 6.36 -16.80
C TYR A 273 -8.99 5.44 -17.05
N CYS A 274 -9.84 5.85 -18.01
CA CYS A 274 -10.98 5.08 -18.47
C CYS A 274 -11.91 4.67 -17.32
N LEU A 275 -12.66 5.67 -16.80
CA LEU A 275 -13.67 5.42 -15.77
C LEU A 275 -14.72 4.43 -16.26
N ASN A 276 -14.86 3.31 -15.57
CA ASN A 276 -15.92 2.33 -15.78
C ASN A 276 -17.19 2.83 -15.06
N GLU A 277 -18.25 3.18 -15.82
CA GLU A 277 -19.53 3.68 -15.29
C GLU A 277 -20.50 2.56 -14.86
#